data_6c2f376b1189fe9386581d23f3e5b998
#
_entry.id   6c2f376b1189fe9386581d23f3e5b998
#
_cell.length_a   1.000
_cell.length_b   1.000
_cell.length_c   1.000
_cell.angle_alpha   90.00
_cell.angle_beta   90.00
_cell.angle_gamma   90.00
#
_symmetry.space_group_name_H-M   'P 1'
#
loop_
_entity.id
_entity.type
_entity.pdbx_description
1 polymer ?
#
loop_
_entity_poly.entity_id
_entity_poly.type
_entity_poly.pdbx_seq_one_letter_code
_entity_poly.pdbx_strand_id
1 'polypeptide(L)'
;MISLSINRLLVIADDTERVESFVKRVIELGIEVLGYGEGYRSLLEKGYPIQPLFRPEEESRVTEGSDKTLDCASDPYFYILFRLKTESQESTPLFDMLLADFPKLGRVSSALSFPTVEEEETAPSRVALLRNVAKDFRSIATLVDETDFDWVLSSLAECGDIPLQGRRQLSLKVFSEILKFDTQTYNGFSLLFADESRKHLSLEKALLLQYGSNPHQEAYVATLSGEDHLLGHLHAVKKGNMTTRRIIDLYNGIRFVRELREPSGVYIRHGNPLWVSVTPGEAEYAGLIRVIKNETIMGGVIVINHTLNRQILEHVRRLPVELVAYNRELEAEATS
;
A
#
# COMPACT_ATOMS: atom_id res chain seq x y z
N MET A 1 12.90 -26.63 16.68
CA MET A 1 12.69 -25.27 16.18
C MET A 1 13.39 -24.35 17.15
N ILE A 2 14.42 -23.63 16.72
CA ILE A 2 15.09 -22.64 17.55
C ILE A 2 14.10 -21.47 17.65
N SER A 3 13.52 -21.26 18.82
CA SER A 3 12.76 -20.04 19.11
C SER A 3 13.79 -18.93 19.23
N LEU A 4 13.81 -18.04 18.26
CA LEU A 4 14.63 -16.84 18.28
C LEU A 4 13.79 -15.79 18.99
N SER A 5 14.04 -15.56 20.28
CA SER A 5 13.41 -14.43 20.99
C SER A 5 13.90 -13.11 20.41
N ILE A 6 13.00 -12.17 20.18
CA ILE A 6 13.36 -10.80 19.77
C ILE A 6 13.78 -10.04 21.04
N ASN A 7 15.05 -9.66 21.11
CA ASN A 7 15.62 -8.94 22.24
C ASN A 7 15.99 -7.50 21.87
N ARG A 8 16.27 -7.23 20.60
CA ARG A 8 16.75 -5.93 20.12
C ARG A 8 16.03 -5.48 18.86
N LEU A 9 15.50 -4.26 18.91
CA LEU A 9 14.93 -3.53 17.77
C LEU A 9 15.89 -2.42 17.34
N LEU A 10 16.25 -2.38 16.06
CA LEU A 10 16.88 -1.22 15.45
C LEU A 10 15.80 -0.36 14.76
N VAL A 11 15.78 0.95 15.08
CA VAL A 11 14.87 1.93 14.46
C VAL A 11 15.66 2.87 13.57
N ILE A 12 15.28 2.92 12.29
CA ILE A 12 15.81 3.83 11.26
C ILE A 12 14.59 4.46 10.56
N ALA A 13 13.99 5.45 11.19
CA ALA A 13 12.81 6.12 10.67
C ALA A 13 13.00 7.64 10.72
N ASP A 14 12.62 8.32 9.64
CA ASP A 14 12.63 9.79 9.57
C ASP A 14 11.32 10.36 10.15
N ASP A 15 10.21 9.64 9.99
CA ASP A 15 8.89 10.00 10.52
C ASP A 15 8.66 9.37 11.91
N THR A 16 9.01 10.12 12.93
CA THR A 16 8.90 9.63 14.33
C THR A 16 7.48 9.52 14.84
N GLU A 17 6.54 10.32 14.35
CA GLU A 17 5.14 10.27 14.80
C GLU A 17 4.50 8.93 14.47
N ARG A 18 4.83 8.39 13.31
CA ARG A 18 4.31 7.08 12.86
C ARG A 18 4.82 5.90 13.70
N VAL A 19 6.07 5.98 14.15
CA VAL A 19 6.72 4.84 14.82
C VAL A 19 6.70 4.94 16.35
N GLU A 20 6.41 6.10 16.90
CA GLU A 20 6.49 6.38 18.35
C GLU A 20 5.63 5.43 19.19
N SER A 21 4.39 5.23 18.80
CA SER A 21 3.47 4.32 19.52
C SER A 21 3.97 2.88 19.53
N PHE A 22 4.51 2.41 18.41
CA PHE A 22 5.10 1.08 18.28
C PHE A 22 6.35 0.94 19.15
N VAL A 23 7.28 1.89 19.06
CA VAL A 23 8.53 1.91 19.86
C VAL A 23 8.23 1.88 21.35
N LYS A 24 7.27 2.69 21.81
CA LYS A 24 6.82 2.70 23.19
C LYS A 24 6.38 1.32 23.67
N ARG A 25 5.53 0.64 22.89
CA ARG A 25 5.01 -0.70 23.21
C ARG A 25 6.12 -1.75 23.22
N VAL A 26 7.07 -1.65 22.31
CA VAL A 26 8.24 -2.55 22.26
C VAL A 26 9.12 -2.39 23.52
N ILE A 27 9.33 -1.15 23.97
CA ILE A 27 10.03 -0.87 25.23
C ILE A 27 9.28 -1.44 26.43
N GLU A 28 7.96 -1.29 26.50
CA GLU A 28 7.10 -1.86 27.55
C GLU A 28 7.18 -3.39 27.62
N LEU A 29 7.46 -4.05 26.49
CA LEU A 29 7.71 -5.50 26.41
C LEU A 29 9.12 -5.92 26.86
N GLY A 30 9.96 -4.96 27.24
CA GLY A 30 11.34 -5.22 27.70
C GLY A 30 12.35 -5.45 26.58
N ILE A 31 12.01 -5.13 25.35
CA ILE A 31 12.90 -5.24 24.19
C ILE A 31 13.80 -4.00 24.13
N GLU A 32 15.10 -4.21 24.01
CA GLU A 32 16.09 -3.15 23.85
C GLU A 32 15.90 -2.44 22.51
N VAL A 33 15.89 -1.11 22.52
CA VAL A 33 15.74 -0.32 21.29
C VAL A 33 17.03 0.40 20.98
N LEU A 34 17.56 0.18 19.79
CA LEU A 34 18.68 0.87 19.20
C LEU A 34 18.17 1.86 18.16
N GLY A 35 18.82 2.99 17.99
CA GLY A 35 18.42 3.98 17.01
C GLY A 35 19.57 4.64 16.29
N TYR A 36 19.28 5.14 15.08
CA TYR A 36 20.17 5.93 14.26
C TYR A 36 19.40 7.00 13.49
N GLY A 37 20.04 8.15 13.24
CA GLY A 37 19.49 9.23 12.44
C GLY A 37 18.61 10.22 13.21
N GLU A 38 17.86 11.03 12.49
CA GLU A 38 17.03 12.09 13.10
C GLU A 38 15.88 11.54 13.94
N GLY A 39 15.27 10.47 13.49
CA GLY A 39 14.20 9.82 14.25
C GLY A 39 14.66 9.31 15.61
N TYR A 40 15.87 8.77 15.69
CA TYR A 40 16.46 8.40 16.96
C TYR A 40 16.60 9.61 17.89
N ARG A 41 17.13 10.73 17.39
CA ARG A 41 17.33 11.96 18.19
C ARG A 41 16.00 12.49 18.72
N SER A 42 14.99 12.56 17.88
CA SER A 42 13.65 13.00 18.26
C SER A 42 13.01 12.12 19.35
N LEU A 43 13.14 10.80 19.25
CA LEU A 43 12.63 9.89 20.28
C LEU A 43 13.42 10.00 21.58
N LEU A 44 14.73 10.20 21.51
CA LEU A 44 15.57 10.43 22.69
C LEU A 44 15.19 11.73 23.40
N GLU A 45 14.96 12.83 22.67
CA GLU A 45 14.51 14.12 23.22
C GLU A 45 13.14 14.01 23.91
N LYS A 46 12.28 13.12 23.45
CA LYS A 46 11.00 12.78 24.10
C LYS A 46 11.14 11.91 25.35
N GLY A 47 12.38 11.51 25.69
CA GLY A 47 12.69 10.77 26.93
C GLY A 47 12.56 9.25 26.82
N TYR A 48 12.47 8.68 25.61
CA TYR A 48 12.47 7.22 25.44
C TYR A 48 13.87 6.63 25.73
N PRO A 49 13.98 5.48 26.43
CA PRO A 49 15.26 4.84 26.75
C PRO A 49 15.79 4.08 25.51
N ILE A 50 16.25 4.82 24.53
CA ILE A 50 16.81 4.30 23.28
C ILE A 50 18.31 4.46 23.30
N GLN A 51 19.04 3.42 22.90
CA GLN A 51 20.49 3.46 22.83
C GLN A 51 20.96 3.83 21.40
N PRO A 52 22.09 4.56 21.29
CA PRO A 52 22.67 4.82 19.99
C PRO A 52 23.22 3.51 19.39
N LEU A 53 22.98 3.32 18.08
CA LEU A 53 23.56 2.18 17.37
C LEU A 53 25.09 2.24 17.32
N PHE A 54 25.65 3.45 17.21
CA PHE A 54 27.08 3.70 17.17
C PHE A 54 27.58 4.29 18.48
N ARG A 55 28.77 3.90 18.90
CA ARG A 55 29.46 4.61 19.98
C ARG A 55 29.89 5.99 19.48
N PRO A 56 30.04 7.01 20.38
CA PRO A 56 30.43 8.36 19.96
C PRO A 56 31.71 8.42 19.10
N GLU A 57 32.65 7.53 19.35
CA GLU A 57 33.91 7.41 18.61
C GLU A 57 33.71 6.82 17.20
N GLU A 58 32.68 6.00 17.01
CA GLU A 58 32.29 5.40 15.73
C GLU A 58 31.44 6.38 14.92
N GLU A 59 30.58 7.15 15.58
CA GLU A 59 29.73 8.17 14.96
C GLU A 59 30.56 9.28 14.32
N SER A 60 31.67 9.71 14.96
CA SER A 60 32.58 10.70 14.41
C SER A 60 33.20 10.22 13.07
N ARG A 61 33.55 8.95 12.98
CA ARG A 61 34.12 8.37 11.74
C ARG A 61 33.12 8.28 10.61
N VAL A 62 31.85 8.06 10.93
CA VAL A 62 30.74 7.98 9.97
C VAL A 62 30.33 9.36 9.49
N THR A 63 30.39 10.39 10.33
CA THR A 63 29.94 11.76 10.01
C THR A 63 31.06 12.66 9.42
N GLU A 64 32.33 12.40 9.69
CA GLU A 64 33.46 13.19 9.18
C GLU A 64 33.80 12.89 7.70
N GLY A 65 33.24 11.84 7.11
CA GLY A 65 33.42 11.46 5.70
C GLY A 65 32.66 12.30 4.69
N SER A 66 32.39 13.59 4.97
CA SER A 66 31.60 14.48 4.10
C SER A 66 32.31 14.96 2.83
N ASP A 67 33.41 14.34 2.42
CA ASP A 67 34.00 14.59 1.10
C ASP A 67 33.26 13.72 0.06
N LYS A 68 32.75 14.32 -0.99
CA LYS A 68 31.82 13.85 -2.03
C LYS A 68 32.29 12.65 -2.88
N THR A 69 33.27 11.93 -2.42
CA THR A 69 33.66 10.65 -3.01
C THR A 69 32.91 9.53 -2.29
N LEU A 70 32.31 8.61 -3.03
CA LEU A 70 31.67 7.36 -2.60
C LEU A 70 32.56 6.55 -1.65
N ASP A 71 32.82 7.08 -0.47
CA ASP A 71 33.50 6.34 0.59
C ASP A 71 32.44 5.52 1.35
N CYS A 72 32.28 4.27 0.90
CA CYS A 72 31.41 3.30 1.55
C CYS A 72 31.69 3.15 3.05
N ALA A 73 32.86 3.58 3.52
CA ALA A 73 33.25 3.51 4.92
C ALA A 73 32.57 4.58 5.79
N SER A 74 32.13 5.68 5.19
CA SER A 74 31.41 6.77 5.88
C SER A 74 29.88 6.64 5.82
N ASP A 75 29.35 5.71 5.03
CA ASP A 75 27.92 5.46 4.93
C ASP A 75 27.45 4.56 6.07
N PRO A 76 26.57 5.03 6.95
CA PRO A 76 26.10 4.27 8.12
C PRO A 76 25.40 2.96 7.76
N TYR A 77 24.70 2.92 6.65
CA TYR A 77 23.98 1.73 6.22
C TYR A 77 24.92 0.64 5.73
N PHE A 78 26.00 1.02 5.04
CA PHE A 78 27.07 0.09 4.68
C PHE A 78 27.82 -0.42 5.90
N TYR A 79 28.04 0.43 6.90
CA TYR A 79 28.64 0.02 8.16
C TYR A 79 27.77 -1.02 8.89
N ILE A 80 26.46 -0.81 8.96
CA ILE A 80 25.53 -1.79 9.52
C ILE A 80 25.61 -3.11 8.76
N LEU A 81 25.60 -3.06 7.41
CA LEU A 81 25.73 -4.27 6.58
C LEU A 81 27.05 -5.00 6.80
N PHE A 82 28.14 -4.26 6.96
CA PHE A 82 29.46 -4.83 7.24
C PHE A 82 29.46 -5.53 8.61
N ARG A 83 28.93 -4.88 9.65
CA ARG A 83 28.80 -5.47 10.98
C ARG A 83 27.93 -6.72 10.98
N LEU A 84 26.79 -6.70 10.34
CA LEU A 84 25.92 -7.89 10.21
C LEU A 84 26.64 -9.08 9.57
N LYS A 85 27.57 -8.83 8.63
CA LYS A 85 28.35 -9.89 8.00
C LYS A 85 29.53 -10.38 8.85
N THR A 86 30.16 -9.49 9.59
CA THR A 86 31.33 -9.82 10.41
C THR A 86 30.93 -10.46 11.76
N GLU A 87 29.87 -9.95 12.36
CA GLU A 87 29.37 -10.44 13.66
C GLU A 87 28.58 -11.74 13.55
N SER A 88 28.28 -12.21 12.32
CA SER A 88 27.69 -13.55 12.13
C SER A 88 28.53 -14.70 12.72
N GLN A 89 29.76 -14.41 13.13
CA GLN A 89 30.65 -15.31 13.86
C GLN A 89 30.59 -15.12 15.40
N GLU A 90 29.97 -14.06 15.88
CA GLU A 90 29.74 -13.82 17.30
C GLU A 90 28.36 -14.35 17.72
N SER A 91 28.26 -14.78 18.98
CA SER A 91 27.09 -15.47 19.51
C SER A 91 25.83 -14.62 19.68
N THR A 92 25.90 -13.29 19.46
CA THR A 92 24.80 -12.37 19.69
C THR A 92 24.59 -11.48 18.45
N PRO A 93 23.42 -11.49 17.80
CA PRO A 93 23.14 -10.64 16.67
C PRO A 93 23.11 -9.14 17.10
N LEU A 94 23.45 -8.24 16.19
CA LEU A 94 23.41 -6.80 16.42
C LEU A 94 21.98 -6.35 16.76
N PHE A 95 21.01 -6.89 16.07
CA PHE A 95 19.57 -6.71 16.30
C PHE A 95 18.78 -7.91 15.72
N ASP A 96 17.60 -8.16 16.27
CA ASP A 96 16.71 -9.24 15.86
C ASP A 96 15.54 -8.71 15.02
N MET A 97 15.27 -7.42 15.13
CA MET A 97 14.20 -6.73 14.42
C MET A 97 14.68 -5.38 13.90
N LEU A 98 14.29 -5.04 12.67
CA LEU A 98 14.51 -3.74 12.06
C LEU A 98 13.18 -3.07 11.77
N LEU A 99 13.02 -1.83 12.19
CA LEU A 99 11.96 -0.93 11.77
C LEU A 99 12.59 0.22 10.98
N ALA A 100 12.25 0.31 9.70
CA ALA A 100 12.77 1.36 8.84
C ALA A 100 11.69 1.86 7.89
N ASP A 101 11.63 3.16 7.67
CA ASP A 101 10.81 3.74 6.61
C ASP A 101 11.55 3.72 5.26
N PHE A 102 10.78 3.74 4.18
CA PHE A 102 11.32 3.94 2.85
C PHE A 102 11.57 5.42 2.58
N PRO A 103 12.66 5.74 1.86
CA PRO A 103 12.89 7.11 1.41
C PRO A 103 11.67 7.57 0.60
N LYS A 104 11.15 8.75 0.90
CA LYS A 104 10.08 9.36 0.11
C LYS A 104 10.72 9.95 -1.14
N LEU A 105 10.53 9.33 -2.29
CA LEU A 105 10.79 10.00 -3.55
C LEU A 105 9.88 11.22 -3.63
N GLY A 106 10.45 12.41 -3.76
CA GLY A 106 9.69 13.62 -4.05
C GLY A 106 8.78 13.34 -5.23
N ARG A 107 7.50 13.80 -5.17
CA ARG A 107 6.60 13.64 -6.31
C ARG A 107 7.27 14.24 -7.53
N VAL A 108 7.64 13.43 -8.51
CA VAL A 108 7.97 13.90 -9.84
C VAL A 108 6.68 14.50 -10.39
N SER A 109 6.48 15.77 -10.11
CA SER A 109 5.35 16.54 -10.60
C SER A 109 5.50 16.61 -12.11
N SER A 110 4.44 16.25 -12.83
CA SER A 110 4.31 16.36 -14.28
C SER A 110 4.37 17.81 -14.83
N ALA A 111 4.60 18.77 -13.97
CA ALA A 111 4.75 20.17 -14.32
C ALA A 111 6.24 20.52 -14.38
N LEU A 112 6.80 20.51 -15.59
CA LEU A 112 7.90 21.32 -16.17
C LEU A 112 8.98 22.01 -15.28
N SER A 113 9.00 21.80 -13.99
CA SER A 113 10.11 22.13 -13.09
C SER A 113 10.75 20.80 -12.66
N PHE A 114 11.86 20.47 -13.29
CA PHE A 114 12.70 19.35 -12.88
C PHE A 114 13.06 19.54 -11.40
N PRO A 115 12.56 18.71 -10.48
CA PRO A 115 13.29 18.56 -9.25
C PRO A 115 14.63 17.93 -9.70
N THR A 116 15.73 18.56 -9.36
CA THR A 116 16.98 17.84 -9.23
C THR A 116 16.63 16.66 -8.33
N VAL A 117 16.62 15.46 -8.90
CA VAL A 117 16.61 14.22 -8.10
C VAL A 117 17.97 14.27 -7.44
N GLU A 118 18.05 14.89 -6.28
CA GLU A 118 19.28 14.93 -5.50
C GLU A 118 19.60 13.48 -5.18
N GLU A 119 20.87 13.11 -5.31
CA GLU A 119 21.33 11.72 -5.06
C GLU A 119 20.90 11.25 -3.67
N GLU A 120 20.71 12.16 -2.74
CA GLU A 120 20.22 11.94 -1.39
C GLU A 120 18.78 11.40 -1.34
N GLU A 121 17.90 11.79 -2.29
CA GLU A 121 16.53 11.31 -2.33
C GLU A 121 16.42 9.82 -2.73
N THR A 122 17.42 9.29 -3.41
CA THR A 122 17.43 7.87 -3.81
C THR A 122 17.87 6.94 -2.69
N ALA A 123 18.50 7.46 -1.62
CA ALA A 123 18.98 6.73 -0.45
C ALA A 123 19.41 5.26 -0.77
N PRO A 124 20.34 5.05 -1.72
CA PRO A 124 20.65 3.73 -2.26
C PRO A 124 21.16 2.78 -1.19
N SER A 125 21.86 3.27 -0.21
CA SER A 125 22.40 2.50 0.90
C SER A 125 21.33 2.00 1.86
N ARG A 126 20.28 2.81 2.14
CA ARG A 126 19.13 2.38 2.95
C ARG A 126 18.36 1.26 2.25
N VAL A 127 18.13 1.40 0.94
CA VAL A 127 17.48 0.36 0.13
C VAL A 127 18.33 -0.92 0.09
N ALA A 128 19.66 -0.79 -0.03
CA ALA A 128 20.59 -1.92 0.02
C ALA A 128 20.55 -2.62 1.38
N LEU A 129 20.50 -1.87 2.49
CA LEU A 129 20.33 -2.43 3.83
C LEU A 129 19.03 -3.23 3.93
N LEU A 130 17.90 -2.61 3.59
CA LEU A 130 16.58 -3.26 3.65
C LEU A 130 16.55 -4.55 2.83
N ARG A 131 17.10 -4.54 1.61
CA ARG A 131 17.19 -5.72 0.75
C ARG A 131 18.00 -6.86 1.39
N ASN A 132 19.12 -6.54 2.03
CA ASN A 132 19.96 -7.56 2.67
C ASN A 132 19.32 -8.11 3.95
N VAL A 133 18.75 -7.25 4.80
CA VAL A 133 18.12 -7.67 6.05
C VAL A 133 16.86 -8.50 5.77
N ALA A 134 16.02 -8.06 4.83
CA ALA A 134 14.83 -8.81 4.44
C ALA A 134 15.14 -10.20 3.85
N LYS A 135 16.29 -10.37 3.19
CA LYS A 135 16.75 -11.69 2.72
C LYS A 135 17.02 -12.64 3.87
N ASP A 136 17.48 -12.13 5.01
CA ASP A 136 17.76 -12.93 6.20
C ASP A 136 16.56 -13.00 7.16
N PHE A 137 15.37 -13.17 6.62
CA PHE A 137 14.11 -13.24 7.37
C PHE A 137 14.06 -14.35 8.44
N ARG A 138 14.97 -15.32 8.40
CA ARG A 138 15.05 -16.37 9.41
C ARG A 138 15.59 -15.84 10.73
N SER A 139 16.51 -14.89 10.65
CA SER A 139 17.19 -14.31 11.81
C SER A 139 16.60 -12.95 12.18
N ILE A 140 16.21 -12.13 11.22
CA ILE A 140 15.78 -10.76 11.44
C ILE A 140 14.36 -10.53 10.90
N ALA A 141 13.50 -9.92 11.72
CA ALA A 141 12.18 -9.45 11.29
C ALA A 141 12.29 -7.98 10.82
N THR A 142 11.82 -7.68 9.61
CA THR A 142 11.96 -6.34 9.03
C THR A 142 10.61 -5.71 8.78
N LEU A 143 10.33 -4.59 9.47
CA LEU A 143 9.10 -3.81 9.35
C LEU A 143 9.36 -2.55 8.54
N VAL A 144 8.47 -2.25 7.61
CA VAL A 144 8.53 -1.05 6.76
C VAL A 144 7.19 -0.30 6.70
N ASP A 145 6.16 -0.83 7.34
CA ASP A 145 4.80 -0.31 7.26
C ASP A 145 4.05 -0.47 8.59
N GLU A 146 3.33 0.57 8.98
CA GLU A 146 2.55 0.62 10.22
C GLU A 146 1.38 -0.37 10.26
N THR A 147 0.88 -0.81 9.11
CA THR A 147 -0.21 -1.82 9.06
C THR A 147 0.18 -3.16 9.69
N ASP A 148 1.48 -3.38 9.92
CA ASP A 148 1.98 -4.60 10.56
C ASP A 148 2.16 -4.46 12.07
N PHE A 149 2.09 -3.25 12.63
CA PHE A 149 2.44 -2.99 14.02
C PHE A 149 1.57 -3.77 15.01
N ASP A 150 0.26 -3.78 14.84
CA ASP A 150 -0.67 -4.40 15.80
C ASP A 150 -0.46 -5.92 15.92
N TRP A 151 -0.35 -6.63 14.79
CA TRP A 151 -0.16 -8.07 14.83
C TRP A 151 1.25 -8.46 15.28
N VAL A 152 2.26 -7.65 14.97
CA VAL A 152 3.64 -7.86 15.45
C VAL A 152 3.69 -7.67 16.96
N LEU A 153 3.13 -6.58 17.50
CA LEU A 153 3.05 -6.37 18.94
C LEU A 153 2.30 -7.49 19.65
N SER A 154 1.19 -7.96 19.08
CA SER A 154 0.45 -9.11 19.62
C SER A 154 1.32 -10.37 19.67
N SER A 155 2.04 -10.65 18.58
CA SER A 155 2.98 -11.81 18.53
C SER A 155 4.09 -11.71 19.58
N LEU A 156 4.68 -10.53 19.71
CA LEU A 156 5.75 -10.28 20.70
C LEU A 156 5.23 -10.44 22.13
N ALA A 157 4.02 -9.94 22.42
CA ALA A 157 3.41 -10.07 23.75
C ALA A 157 3.04 -11.54 24.11
N GLU A 158 2.63 -12.33 23.12
CA GLU A 158 2.22 -13.71 23.32
C GLU A 158 3.39 -14.70 23.41
N CYS A 159 4.39 -14.53 22.55
CA CYS A 159 5.45 -15.52 22.34
C CYS A 159 6.87 -14.96 22.56
N GLY A 160 7.06 -13.65 22.69
CA GLY A 160 8.38 -13.02 22.68
C GLY A 160 9.11 -13.12 21.33
N ASP A 161 8.40 -13.53 20.27
CA ASP A 161 8.97 -13.75 18.93
C ASP A 161 7.92 -13.51 17.83
N ILE A 162 8.40 -13.40 16.60
CA ILE A 162 7.57 -13.36 15.40
C ILE A 162 7.70 -14.70 14.68
N PRO A 163 6.60 -15.47 14.52
CA PRO A 163 6.63 -16.75 13.85
C PRO A 163 7.25 -16.68 12.46
N LEU A 164 7.95 -17.73 12.02
CA LEU A 164 8.63 -17.78 10.72
C LEU A 164 7.71 -17.39 9.54
N GLN A 165 6.44 -17.76 9.61
CA GLN A 165 5.47 -17.38 8.59
C GLN A 165 5.25 -15.86 8.54
N GLY A 166 5.17 -15.21 9.69
CA GLY A 166 5.08 -13.76 9.81
C GLY A 166 6.35 -13.07 9.27
N ARG A 167 7.52 -13.56 9.66
CA ARG A 167 8.81 -13.04 9.14
C ARG A 167 8.91 -13.15 7.62
N ARG A 168 8.38 -14.22 7.00
CA ARG A 168 8.29 -14.36 5.54
C ARG A 168 7.37 -13.30 4.91
N GLN A 169 6.22 -13.04 5.54
CA GLN A 169 5.28 -12.00 5.06
C GLN A 169 5.92 -10.61 5.13
N LEU A 170 6.57 -10.27 6.24
CA LEU A 170 7.31 -9.02 6.39
C LEU A 170 8.39 -8.88 5.31
N SER A 171 9.19 -9.93 5.10
CA SER A 171 10.23 -9.94 4.07
C SER A 171 9.66 -9.69 2.66
N LEU A 172 8.57 -10.37 2.29
CA LEU A 172 7.90 -10.15 1.01
C LEU A 172 7.40 -8.72 0.86
N LYS A 173 6.90 -8.12 1.94
CA LYS A 173 6.44 -6.72 1.95
C LYS A 173 7.60 -5.76 1.69
N VAL A 174 8.75 -5.97 2.34
CA VAL A 174 9.96 -5.18 2.08
C VAL A 174 10.35 -5.25 0.61
N PHE A 175 10.40 -6.45 0.02
CA PHE A 175 10.72 -6.58 -1.42
C PHE A 175 9.67 -5.92 -2.33
N SER A 176 8.41 -5.93 -1.94
CA SER A 176 7.35 -5.21 -2.65
C SER A 176 7.59 -3.71 -2.65
N GLU A 177 7.94 -3.13 -1.49
CA GLU A 177 8.25 -1.71 -1.37
C GLU A 177 9.53 -1.32 -2.13
N ILE A 178 10.56 -2.18 -2.12
CA ILE A 178 11.76 -1.99 -2.94
C ILE A 178 11.41 -1.95 -4.43
N LEU A 179 10.57 -2.86 -4.91
CA LEU A 179 10.16 -2.88 -6.31
C LEU A 179 9.36 -1.64 -6.70
N LYS A 180 8.49 -1.15 -5.83
CA LYS A 180 7.78 0.12 -6.05
C LYS A 180 8.76 1.28 -6.17
N PHE A 181 9.67 1.38 -5.22
CA PHE A 181 10.70 2.41 -5.17
C PHE A 181 11.59 2.39 -6.42
N ASP A 182 12.16 1.23 -6.77
CA ASP A 182 13.00 1.08 -7.95
C ASP A 182 12.24 1.40 -9.24
N THR A 183 10.95 1.01 -9.32
CA THR A 183 10.06 1.33 -10.44
C THR A 183 9.82 2.84 -10.58
N GLN A 184 9.56 3.52 -9.49
CA GLN A 184 9.35 4.98 -9.48
C GLN A 184 10.65 5.71 -9.84
N THR A 185 11.78 5.28 -9.28
CA THR A 185 13.11 5.83 -9.57
C THR A 185 13.44 5.68 -11.06
N TYR A 186 13.26 4.48 -11.63
CA TYR A 186 13.49 4.24 -13.06
C TYR A 186 12.61 5.13 -13.93
N ASN A 187 11.31 5.17 -13.66
CA ASN A 187 10.38 5.97 -14.45
C ASN A 187 10.69 7.48 -14.33
N GLY A 188 11.13 7.95 -13.16
CA GLY A 188 11.58 9.32 -12.95
C GLY A 188 12.83 9.66 -13.79
N PHE A 189 13.85 8.81 -13.75
CA PHE A 189 15.05 9.00 -14.56
C PHE A 189 14.79 8.84 -16.06
N SER A 190 13.91 7.93 -16.46
CA SER A 190 13.51 7.77 -17.87
C SER A 190 12.92 9.07 -18.42
N LEU A 191 12.06 9.73 -17.66
CA LEU A 191 11.52 11.06 -18.02
C LEU A 191 12.63 12.13 -18.06
N LEU A 192 13.52 12.14 -17.06
CA LEU A 192 14.61 13.12 -16.98
C LEU A 192 15.58 13.00 -18.16
N PHE A 193 15.90 11.78 -18.56
CA PHE A 193 16.84 11.51 -19.64
C PHE A 193 16.18 11.43 -21.02
N ALA A 194 14.87 11.66 -21.10
CA ALA A 194 14.06 11.55 -22.32
C ALA A 194 14.21 10.17 -23.04
N ASP A 195 14.43 9.11 -22.27
CA ASP A 195 14.45 7.74 -22.75
C ASP A 195 13.16 7.01 -22.35
N GLU A 196 12.15 7.09 -23.21
CA GLU A 196 10.87 6.42 -23.03
C GLU A 196 10.79 5.03 -23.67
N SER A 197 11.94 4.44 -24.00
CA SER A 197 12.00 3.13 -24.66
C SER A 197 11.36 1.99 -23.84
N ARG A 198 11.30 2.16 -22.52
CA ARG A 198 10.72 1.18 -21.58
C ARG A 198 9.92 1.88 -20.49
N LYS A 199 8.85 1.24 -20.06
CA LYS A 199 8.06 1.65 -18.91
C LYS A 199 7.91 0.47 -17.96
N HIS A 200 8.22 0.69 -16.69
CA HIS A 200 8.01 -0.31 -15.64
C HIS A 200 6.72 0.00 -14.88
N LEU A 201 5.96 -1.05 -14.58
CA LEU A 201 4.71 -0.93 -13.85
C LEU A 201 4.74 -1.91 -12.67
N SER A 202 4.46 -1.42 -11.48
CA SER A 202 4.18 -2.26 -10.33
C SER A 202 2.68 -2.45 -10.21
N LEU A 203 2.22 -3.69 -10.18
CA LEU A 203 0.80 -4.05 -10.16
C LEU A 203 0.46 -4.78 -8.86
N GLU A 204 -0.63 -4.38 -8.24
CA GLU A 204 -1.21 -5.05 -7.08
C GLU A 204 -2.52 -5.74 -7.44
N LYS A 205 -2.74 -6.96 -6.93
CA LYS A 205 -4.01 -7.66 -7.10
C LYS A 205 -5.07 -6.99 -6.23
N ALA A 206 -6.00 -6.29 -6.85
CA ALA A 206 -7.06 -5.56 -6.17
C ALA A 206 -8.30 -6.43 -5.91
N LEU A 207 -8.67 -7.27 -6.89
CA LEU A 207 -9.89 -8.08 -6.79
C LEU A 207 -9.71 -9.43 -7.48
N LEU A 208 -9.95 -10.51 -6.76
CA LEU A 208 -10.00 -11.85 -7.33
C LEU A 208 -11.35 -12.05 -8.05
N LEU A 209 -11.31 -12.51 -9.28
CA LEU A 209 -12.48 -12.83 -10.07
C LEU A 209 -12.85 -14.32 -9.93
N GLN A 210 -14.11 -14.64 -10.19
CA GLN A 210 -14.60 -16.01 -10.08
C GLN A 210 -13.91 -16.96 -11.06
N TYR A 211 -13.65 -16.47 -12.27
CA TYR A 211 -12.91 -17.16 -13.33
C TYR A 211 -12.49 -16.16 -14.41
N GLY A 212 -11.56 -16.57 -15.26
CA GLY A 212 -11.08 -15.80 -16.40
C GLY A 212 -11.97 -15.91 -17.65
N SER A 213 -11.33 -15.92 -18.80
CA SER A 213 -12.03 -16.15 -20.08
C SER A 213 -12.60 -17.57 -20.16
N ASN A 214 -11.95 -18.53 -19.51
CA ASN A 214 -12.42 -19.90 -19.36
C ASN A 214 -12.66 -20.24 -17.89
N PRO A 215 -13.61 -21.16 -17.58
CA PRO A 215 -13.97 -21.50 -16.19
C PRO A 215 -12.83 -22.01 -15.30
N HIS A 216 -11.77 -22.54 -15.89
CA HIS A 216 -10.63 -23.10 -15.13
C HIS A 216 -9.46 -22.12 -14.98
N GLN A 217 -9.55 -20.93 -15.57
CA GLN A 217 -8.50 -19.92 -15.47
C GLN A 217 -8.74 -19.02 -14.28
N GLU A 218 -7.72 -18.87 -13.45
CA GLU A 218 -7.71 -17.80 -12.46
C GLU A 218 -7.65 -16.44 -13.15
N ALA A 219 -8.39 -15.50 -12.61
CA ALA A 219 -8.35 -14.12 -13.07
C ALA A 219 -8.47 -13.15 -11.89
N TYR A 220 -7.87 -11.99 -12.05
CA TYR A 220 -7.94 -10.92 -11.08
C TYR A 220 -7.89 -9.56 -11.80
N VAL A 221 -8.38 -8.56 -11.10
CA VAL A 221 -8.15 -7.17 -11.47
C VAL A 221 -6.89 -6.71 -10.75
N ALA A 222 -5.96 -6.14 -11.50
CA ALA A 222 -4.78 -5.50 -10.95
C ALA A 222 -4.88 -3.98 -11.09
N THR A 223 -4.30 -3.27 -10.14
CA THR A 223 -4.20 -1.82 -10.11
C THR A 223 -2.75 -1.41 -10.05
N LEU A 224 -2.43 -0.22 -10.50
CA LEU A 224 -1.09 0.34 -10.36
C LEU A 224 -0.82 0.62 -8.88
N SER A 225 0.32 0.16 -8.39
CA SER A 225 0.72 0.41 -7.00
C SER A 225 0.85 1.90 -6.72
N GLY A 226 0.25 2.36 -5.62
CA GLY A 226 0.34 3.74 -5.17
C GLY A 226 -0.51 4.75 -5.97
N GLU A 227 -1.24 4.31 -6.97
CA GLU A 227 -2.20 5.16 -7.67
C GLU A 227 -3.60 5.00 -7.08
N ASP A 228 -4.30 6.12 -6.96
CA ASP A 228 -5.72 6.12 -6.64
C ASP A 228 -6.51 5.57 -7.83
N HIS A 229 -7.29 4.53 -7.60
CA HIS A 229 -8.02 3.86 -8.67
C HIS A 229 -9.49 3.69 -8.32
N LEU A 230 -10.31 3.77 -9.33
CA LEU A 230 -11.76 3.72 -9.23
C LEU A 230 -12.30 2.53 -8.41
N LEU A 231 -11.67 1.36 -8.57
CA LEU A 231 -12.11 0.15 -7.86
C LEU A 231 -11.79 0.18 -6.36
N GLY A 232 -10.81 0.96 -5.93
CA GLY A 232 -10.47 1.17 -4.51
C GLY A 232 -11.56 1.86 -3.71
N HIS A 233 -12.40 2.65 -4.39
CA HIS A 233 -13.54 3.34 -3.78
C HIS A 233 -14.83 2.53 -3.78
N LEU A 234 -14.82 1.32 -4.34
CA LEU A 234 -16.00 0.46 -4.40
C LEU A 234 -16.17 -0.35 -3.10
N HIS A 235 -17.28 -0.17 -2.43
CA HIS A 235 -17.67 -0.96 -1.28
C HIS A 235 -18.79 -1.92 -1.65
N ALA A 236 -18.60 -3.21 -1.38
CA ALA A 236 -19.64 -4.20 -1.62
C ALA A 236 -20.66 -4.19 -0.48
N VAL A 237 -21.89 -3.72 -0.72
CA VAL A 237 -23.01 -3.83 0.23
C VAL A 237 -23.48 -5.27 0.33
N LYS A 238 -23.49 -6.00 -0.78
CA LYS A 238 -23.79 -7.43 -0.85
C LYS A 238 -22.68 -8.13 -1.63
N LYS A 239 -22.06 -9.11 -1.01
CA LYS A 239 -21.06 -9.93 -1.67
C LYS A 239 -21.70 -10.76 -2.79
N GLY A 240 -21.13 -10.66 -3.98
CA GLY A 240 -21.50 -11.44 -5.15
C GLY A 240 -20.25 -11.87 -5.92
N ASN A 241 -20.39 -12.85 -6.77
CA ASN A 241 -19.27 -13.30 -7.59
C ASN A 241 -18.96 -12.28 -8.67
N MET A 242 -17.73 -11.78 -8.73
CA MET A 242 -17.28 -10.88 -9.79
C MET A 242 -16.67 -11.69 -10.92
N THR A 243 -17.10 -11.38 -12.14
CA THR A 243 -16.53 -11.95 -13.37
C THR A 243 -15.91 -10.87 -14.22
N THR A 244 -15.05 -11.24 -15.16
CA THR A 244 -14.41 -10.30 -16.09
C THR A 244 -15.44 -9.42 -16.81
N ARG A 245 -16.53 -10.01 -17.24
CA ARG A 245 -17.62 -9.29 -17.93
C ARG A 245 -18.27 -8.24 -17.02
N ARG A 246 -18.59 -8.60 -15.77
CA ARG A 246 -19.18 -7.67 -14.80
C ARG A 246 -18.27 -6.49 -14.50
N ILE A 247 -16.97 -6.73 -14.39
CA ILE A 247 -15.97 -5.66 -14.17
C ILE A 247 -15.89 -4.73 -15.37
N ILE A 248 -15.87 -5.25 -16.58
CA ILE A 248 -15.84 -4.42 -17.81
C ILE A 248 -17.11 -3.57 -17.89
N ASP A 249 -18.28 -4.18 -17.70
CA ASP A 249 -19.56 -3.48 -17.74
C ASP A 249 -19.64 -2.42 -16.63
N LEU A 250 -19.21 -2.74 -15.42
CA LEU A 250 -19.14 -1.80 -14.29
C LEU A 250 -18.21 -0.63 -14.59
N TYR A 251 -16.98 -0.89 -15.03
CA TYR A 251 -16.01 0.14 -15.36
C TYR A 251 -16.51 1.09 -16.44
N ASN A 252 -17.08 0.54 -17.52
CA ASN A 252 -17.67 1.33 -18.59
C ASN A 252 -18.85 2.15 -18.09
N GLY A 253 -19.69 1.58 -17.23
CA GLY A 253 -20.83 2.29 -16.64
C GLY A 253 -20.40 3.45 -15.76
N ILE A 254 -19.42 3.26 -14.91
CA ILE A 254 -18.90 4.32 -14.05
C ILE A 254 -18.28 5.45 -14.89
N ARG A 255 -17.46 5.10 -15.88
CA ARG A 255 -16.91 6.11 -16.81
C ARG A 255 -18.00 6.89 -17.51
N PHE A 256 -19.05 6.21 -17.95
CA PHE A 256 -20.15 6.84 -18.64
C PHE A 256 -20.90 7.84 -17.75
N VAL A 257 -21.31 7.45 -16.54
CA VAL A 257 -22.09 8.32 -15.65
C VAL A 257 -21.26 9.45 -15.05
N ARG A 258 -19.94 9.33 -15.00
CA ARG A 258 -19.04 10.42 -14.55
C ARG A 258 -19.01 11.62 -15.49
N GLU A 259 -19.29 11.43 -16.76
CA GLU A 259 -19.39 12.51 -17.76
C GLU A 259 -20.73 13.28 -17.66
N LEU A 260 -21.70 12.71 -16.94
CA LEU A 260 -23.01 13.32 -16.76
C LEU A 260 -23.08 14.10 -15.45
N ARG A 261 -23.42 15.38 -15.54
CA ARG A 261 -23.52 16.27 -14.36
C ARG A 261 -24.83 16.07 -13.57
N GLU A 262 -25.87 15.68 -14.28
CA GLU A 262 -27.21 15.47 -13.72
C GLU A 262 -27.34 14.08 -13.12
N PRO A 263 -28.26 13.87 -12.17
CA PRO A 263 -28.61 12.53 -11.69
C PRO A 263 -28.92 11.61 -12.87
N SER A 264 -28.16 10.55 -12.98
CA SER A 264 -28.24 9.69 -14.15
C SER A 264 -27.97 8.24 -13.80
N GLY A 265 -28.50 7.36 -14.63
CA GLY A 265 -28.26 5.93 -14.59
C GLY A 265 -28.04 5.36 -15.97
N VAL A 266 -27.19 4.37 -16.05
CA VAL A 266 -26.89 3.63 -17.28
C VAL A 266 -27.02 2.14 -17.04
N TYR A 267 -27.65 1.43 -17.98
CA TYR A 267 -27.63 -0.03 -18.06
C TYR A 267 -26.67 -0.47 -19.14
N ILE A 268 -25.68 -1.24 -18.72
CA ILE A 268 -24.60 -1.73 -19.59
C ILE A 268 -24.63 -3.24 -19.66
N ARG A 269 -24.49 -3.77 -20.86
CA ARG A 269 -24.35 -5.19 -21.12
C ARG A 269 -23.38 -5.43 -22.26
N HIS A 270 -22.46 -6.37 -22.07
CA HIS A 270 -21.42 -6.69 -23.07
C HIS A 270 -20.57 -5.49 -23.48
N GLY A 271 -20.27 -4.60 -22.53
CA GLY A 271 -19.46 -3.41 -22.75
C GLY A 271 -20.19 -2.23 -23.36
N ASN A 272 -21.47 -2.37 -23.76
CA ASN A 272 -22.23 -1.33 -24.43
C ASN A 272 -23.34 -0.78 -23.55
N PRO A 273 -23.57 0.56 -23.55
CA PRO A 273 -24.74 1.15 -22.94
C PRO A 273 -25.97 0.82 -23.80
N LEU A 274 -26.89 0.05 -23.23
CA LEU A 274 -28.15 -0.29 -23.85
C LEU A 274 -29.24 0.73 -23.50
N TRP A 275 -29.10 1.39 -22.37
CA TRP A 275 -30.05 2.35 -21.89
C TRP A 275 -29.38 3.39 -20.97
N VAL A 276 -29.83 4.64 -21.11
CA VAL A 276 -29.36 5.79 -20.32
C VAL A 276 -30.56 6.62 -19.89
N SER A 277 -30.61 7.00 -18.61
CA SER A 277 -31.54 7.99 -18.11
C SER A 277 -30.77 9.16 -17.53
N VAL A 278 -31.19 10.35 -17.92
CA VAL A 278 -30.71 11.62 -17.33
C VAL A 278 -31.92 12.38 -16.88
N THR A 279 -32.00 12.63 -15.62
CA THR A 279 -33.22 13.19 -15.04
C THR A 279 -32.89 14.20 -13.97
N PRO A 280 -33.32 15.48 -14.08
CA PRO A 280 -33.18 16.51 -13.06
C PRO A 280 -34.31 16.41 -12.00
N GLY A 281 -34.09 16.01 -10.72
CA GLY A 281 -34.99 16.02 -9.52
C GLY A 281 -35.56 14.66 -9.09
N GLU A 282 -36.32 14.58 -7.98
CA GLU A 282 -36.80 13.33 -7.36
C GLU A 282 -37.92 12.57 -8.12
N ALA A 283 -38.70 13.26 -8.97
CA ALA A 283 -39.74 12.62 -9.82
C ALA A 283 -39.18 11.65 -10.89
N GLU A 284 -37.97 11.53 -11.00
CA GLU A 284 -37.10 11.11 -12.07
C GLU A 284 -36.63 9.69 -11.95
N TYR A 285 -36.54 9.20 -10.77
CA TYR A 285 -36.43 7.77 -10.53
C TYR A 285 -37.66 7.03 -11.07
N ALA A 286 -38.80 7.71 -11.19
CA ALA A 286 -39.97 7.17 -11.88
C ALA A 286 -39.67 6.93 -13.38
N GLY A 287 -38.82 7.74 -14.01
CA GLY A 287 -38.32 7.53 -15.36
C GLY A 287 -37.44 6.28 -15.47
N LEU A 288 -36.43 6.17 -14.58
CA LEU A 288 -35.54 5.01 -14.47
C LEU A 288 -36.38 3.75 -14.28
N ILE A 289 -37.35 3.76 -13.37
CA ILE A 289 -38.22 2.63 -13.06
C ILE A 289 -39.15 2.29 -14.24
N ARG A 290 -39.64 3.28 -15.01
CA ARG A 290 -40.49 3.02 -16.18
C ARG A 290 -39.76 2.31 -17.30
N VAL A 291 -38.52 2.71 -17.58
CA VAL A 291 -37.73 2.08 -18.63
C VAL A 291 -37.32 0.67 -18.20
N ILE A 292 -36.92 0.52 -16.94
CA ILE A 292 -36.62 -0.79 -16.36
C ILE A 292 -37.85 -1.74 -16.41
N LYS A 293 -39.08 -1.21 -16.29
CA LYS A 293 -40.31 -2.03 -16.37
C LYS A 293 -40.70 -2.40 -17.79
N ASN A 294 -40.32 -1.62 -18.80
CA ASN A 294 -40.78 -1.81 -20.17
C ASN A 294 -39.84 -2.65 -21.03
N GLU A 295 -38.61 -2.89 -20.59
CA GLU A 295 -37.68 -3.70 -21.34
C GLU A 295 -37.33 -5.00 -20.59
N THR A 296 -37.08 -6.05 -21.38
CA THR A 296 -36.62 -7.34 -20.85
C THR A 296 -35.15 -7.23 -20.43
N ILE A 297 -34.94 -6.67 -19.25
CA ILE A 297 -33.59 -6.58 -18.64
C ILE A 297 -33.23 -7.95 -18.12
N MET A 298 -32.21 -8.57 -18.70
CA MET A 298 -31.63 -9.82 -18.23
C MET A 298 -30.10 -9.73 -18.17
N GLY A 299 -29.55 -9.90 -16.99
CA GLY A 299 -28.10 -9.80 -16.78
C GLY A 299 -27.60 -8.35 -16.84
N GLY A 300 -26.30 -8.15 -17.08
CA GLY A 300 -25.67 -6.84 -17.20
C GLY A 300 -25.56 -6.07 -15.88
N VAL A 301 -25.14 -4.81 -15.99
CA VAL A 301 -24.81 -3.93 -14.86
C VAL A 301 -25.58 -2.62 -14.96
N ILE A 302 -26.17 -2.17 -13.86
CA ILE A 302 -26.74 -0.83 -13.72
C ILE A 302 -25.77 0.01 -12.90
N VAL A 303 -25.41 1.19 -13.40
CA VAL A 303 -24.59 2.17 -12.69
C VAL A 303 -25.34 3.48 -12.58
N ILE A 304 -25.37 4.05 -11.38
CA ILE A 304 -26.10 5.26 -11.03
C ILE A 304 -25.15 6.20 -10.31
N ASN A 305 -25.02 7.45 -10.80
CA ASN A 305 -24.14 8.46 -10.21
C ASN A 305 -24.76 9.19 -9.00
N HIS A 306 -25.90 8.75 -8.55
CA HIS A 306 -26.66 9.36 -7.48
C HIS A 306 -26.98 8.36 -6.37
N THR A 307 -27.44 8.87 -5.23
CA THR A 307 -27.86 8.07 -4.08
C THR A 307 -29.22 7.42 -4.34
N LEU A 308 -29.42 6.21 -3.82
CA LEU A 308 -30.68 5.49 -3.96
C LEU A 308 -31.53 5.65 -2.68
N ASN A 309 -32.78 6.09 -2.85
CA ASN A 309 -33.73 6.00 -1.76
C ASN A 309 -34.22 4.54 -1.58
N ARG A 310 -34.84 4.25 -0.43
CA ARG A 310 -35.31 2.90 -0.08
C ARG A 310 -36.25 2.29 -1.11
N GLN A 311 -37.16 3.08 -1.67
CA GLN A 311 -38.13 2.59 -2.65
C GLN A 311 -37.47 2.14 -3.94
N ILE A 312 -36.46 2.87 -4.39
CA ILE A 312 -35.68 2.54 -5.60
C ILE A 312 -34.82 1.32 -5.33
N LEU A 313 -34.18 1.26 -4.18
CA LEU A 313 -33.36 0.12 -3.80
C LEU A 313 -34.16 -1.19 -3.79
N GLU A 314 -35.40 -1.15 -3.26
CA GLU A 314 -36.29 -2.31 -3.29
C GLU A 314 -36.71 -2.70 -4.72
N HIS A 315 -36.88 -1.73 -5.60
CA HIS A 315 -37.20 -1.99 -7.01
C HIS A 315 -36.02 -2.60 -7.76
N VAL A 316 -34.86 -1.99 -7.59
CA VAL A 316 -33.59 -2.45 -8.20
C VAL A 316 -33.22 -3.85 -7.74
N ARG A 317 -33.48 -4.19 -6.48
CA ARG A 317 -33.26 -5.56 -5.94
C ARG A 317 -34.08 -6.65 -6.62
N ARG A 318 -35.21 -6.29 -7.25
CA ARG A 318 -36.09 -7.24 -7.96
C ARG A 318 -35.75 -7.41 -9.43
N LEU A 319 -34.84 -6.57 -9.94
CA LEU A 319 -34.43 -6.67 -11.33
C LEU A 319 -33.52 -7.88 -11.54
N PRO A 320 -33.66 -8.57 -12.65
CA PRO A 320 -32.78 -9.68 -13.03
C PRO A 320 -31.43 -9.18 -13.58
N VAL A 321 -30.81 -8.21 -12.90
CA VAL A 321 -29.48 -7.68 -13.22
C VAL A 321 -28.41 -8.35 -12.38
N GLU A 322 -27.20 -8.39 -12.92
CA GLU A 322 -26.09 -9.07 -12.26
C GLU A 322 -25.43 -8.20 -11.18
N LEU A 323 -25.41 -6.87 -11.40
CA LEU A 323 -24.77 -5.92 -10.52
C LEU A 323 -25.47 -4.56 -10.58
N VAL A 324 -25.51 -3.88 -9.43
CA VAL A 324 -25.91 -2.48 -9.33
C VAL A 324 -24.87 -1.71 -8.55
N ALA A 325 -24.38 -0.60 -9.10
CA ALA A 325 -23.48 0.33 -8.47
C ALA A 325 -24.16 1.69 -8.32
N TYR A 326 -23.99 2.31 -7.15
CA TYR A 326 -24.60 3.61 -6.85
C TYR A 326 -23.73 4.39 -5.83
N ASN A 327 -23.98 5.69 -5.67
CA ASN A 327 -23.25 6.52 -4.72
C ASN A 327 -23.75 6.29 -3.28
N ARG A 328 -22.83 6.16 -2.31
CA ARG A 328 -23.09 5.68 -0.93
C ARG A 328 -23.53 6.74 0.06
N GLU A 329 -23.49 8.03 -0.25
CA GLU A 329 -23.64 9.11 0.76
C GLU A 329 -24.91 9.10 1.62
N LEU A 330 -25.88 8.18 1.40
CA LEU A 330 -27.14 8.10 2.13
C LEU A 330 -27.43 6.78 2.88
N GLU A 331 -26.45 5.89 3.09
CA GLU A 331 -26.73 4.69 3.90
C GLU A 331 -26.98 4.99 5.40
N ALA A 332 -26.60 6.15 5.89
CA ALA A 332 -26.81 6.50 7.31
C ALA A 332 -28.27 6.71 7.69
N GLU A 333 -29.15 7.08 6.74
CA GLU A 333 -30.57 7.30 6.99
C GLU A 333 -31.46 6.09 6.67
N ALA A 334 -30.94 5.09 5.95
CA ALA A 334 -31.72 3.92 5.51
C ALA A 334 -31.66 2.73 6.49
N THR A 335 -30.87 2.83 7.55
CA THR A 335 -30.69 1.78 8.58
C THR A 335 -31.33 2.10 9.93
N SER A 336 -32.00 3.25 10.07
CA SER A 336 -32.77 3.62 11.26
C SER A 336 -34.27 3.27 11.14
#